data_7c0805305aa5f5aaafeead0f14acd4eb
#
_entry.id   7c0805305aa5f5aaafeead0f14acd4eb
#
_cell.length_a   1.000
_cell.length_b   1.000
_cell.length_c   1.000
_cell.angle_alpha   90.00
_cell.angle_beta   90.00
_cell.angle_gamma   90.00
#
_symmetry.space_group_name_H-M   'P 1'
#
loop_
_entity.id
_entity.type
_entity.pdbx_description
1 polymer ?
#
loop_
_entity_poly.entity_id
_entity_poly.type
_entity_poly.pdbx_seq_one_letter_code
_entity_poly.pdbx_strand_id
1 'polypeptide(L)'
;MEFLEGPWITFFVRWLHVVSGIMWIGLLWYFNFVQIPSMPKIPDEQKPAISKVIAPEALFWFRWAALSTVIFGLIQAWQLGFLRDGLALGFTSSSAYHMMIGLGMWMGLIMAANVWFVIWPNQKKALGMVEVSPEDKAAAARMAMLFSRTNTMLSIPMSYAMVSAHYPG
;
A
#
# COMPACT_ATOMS: atom_id res chain seq x y z
N MET A 1 -8.84 -17.55 -29.97
CA MET A 1 -8.18 -17.27 -28.66
C MET A 1 -8.53 -15.84 -28.20
N GLU A 2 -9.84 -15.59 -28.03
CA GLU A 2 -10.39 -14.29 -27.63
C GLU A 2 -10.03 -13.87 -26.17
N PHE A 3 -9.55 -14.83 -25.35
CA PHE A 3 -9.22 -14.58 -23.95
C PHE A 3 -8.02 -13.64 -23.73
N LEU A 4 -7.23 -13.38 -24.75
CA LEU A 4 -6.04 -12.51 -24.66
C LEU A 4 -6.20 -11.19 -25.42
N GLU A 5 -7.38 -10.88 -25.97
CA GLU A 5 -7.63 -9.69 -26.75
C GLU A 5 -8.53 -8.68 -26.01
N GLY A 6 -8.10 -7.44 -25.95
CA GLY A 6 -8.88 -6.27 -25.54
C GLY A 6 -9.56 -6.36 -24.15
N PRO A 7 -10.85 -6.66 -24.06
CA PRO A 7 -11.61 -6.58 -22.80
C PRO A 7 -11.10 -7.52 -21.69
N TRP A 8 -10.60 -8.69 -22.04
CA TRP A 8 -10.09 -9.67 -21.08
C TRP A 8 -8.77 -9.22 -20.43
N ILE A 9 -7.87 -8.62 -21.20
CA ILE A 9 -6.61 -8.07 -20.64
C ILE A 9 -6.93 -6.95 -19.66
N THR A 10 -7.84 -6.06 -20.01
CA THR A 10 -8.26 -4.97 -19.11
C THR A 10 -8.91 -5.49 -17.83
N PHE A 11 -9.77 -6.51 -17.94
CA PHE A 11 -10.34 -7.20 -16.78
C PHE A 11 -9.25 -7.85 -15.92
N PHE A 12 -8.31 -8.57 -16.53
CA PHE A 12 -7.23 -9.26 -15.82
C PHE A 12 -6.31 -8.28 -15.07
N VAL A 13 -5.93 -7.18 -15.71
CA VAL A 13 -5.15 -6.11 -15.06
C VAL A 13 -5.91 -5.51 -13.88
N ARG A 14 -7.22 -5.25 -14.03
CA ARG A 14 -8.08 -4.78 -12.93
C ARG A 14 -8.11 -5.79 -11.79
N TRP A 15 -8.26 -7.06 -12.10
CA TRP A 15 -8.25 -8.12 -11.09
C TRP A 15 -6.93 -8.18 -10.34
N LEU A 16 -5.79 -8.11 -11.03
CA LEU A 16 -4.46 -8.05 -10.41
C LEU A 16 -4.30 -6.82 -9.52
N HIS A 17 -4.78 -5.64 -9.96
CA HIS A 17 -4.78 -4.43 -9.15
C HIS A 17 -5.57 -4.61 -7.85
N VAL A 18 -6.77 -5.14 -7.95
CA VAL A 18 -7.66 -5.36 -6.79
C VAL A 18 -7.08 -6.38 -5.82
N VAL A 19 -6.62 -7.53 -6.31
CA VAL A 19 -6.05 -8.59 -5.45
C VAL A 19 -4.77 -8.11 -4.75
N SER A 20 -3.89 -7.42 -5.48
CA SER A 20 -2.70 -6.81 -4.89
C SER A 20 -3.07 -5.76 -3.84
N GLY A 21 -4.08 -4.94 -4.11
CA GLY A 21 -4.60 -3.93 -3.19
C GLY A 21 -5.18 -4.54 -1.91
N ILE A 22 -5.95 -5.61 -2.03
CA ILE A 22 -6.48 -6.36 -0.87
C ILE A 22 -5.34 -6.86 0.02
N MET A 23 -4.31 -7.45 -0.58
CA MET A 23 -3.14 -7.92 0.17
C MET A 23 -2.38 -6.77 0.83
N TRP A 24 -2.13 -5.69 0.09
CA TRP A 24 -1.42 -4.52 0.61
C TRP A 24 -2.14 -3.86 1.79
N ILE A 25 -3.41 -3.52 1.60
CA ILE A 25 -4.20 -2.83 2.63
C ILE A 25 -4.52 -3.78 3.80
N GLY A 26 -4.80 -5.05 3.52
CA GLY A 26 -5.03 -6.06 4.56
C GLY A 26 -3.81 -6.24 5.48
N LEU A 27 -2.60 -6.34 4.92
CA LEU A 27 -1.37 -6.43 5.72
C LEU A 27 -1.08 -5.12 6.46
N LEU A 28 -1.36 -3.94 5.86
CA LEU A 28 -1.23 -2.65 6.54
C LEU A 28 -2.11 -2.59 7.80
N TRP A 29 -3.37 -2.99 7.67
CA TRP A 29 -4.32 -3.01 8.78
C TRP A 29 -3.97 -4.09 9.80
N TYR A 30 -3.52 -5.27 9.37
CA TYR A 30 -3.02 -6.31 10.26
C TYR A 30 -1.88 -5.77 11.15
N PHE A 31 -0.87 -5.11 10.56
CA PHE A 31 0.22 -4.54 11.35
C PHE A 31 -0.27 -3.52 12.38
N ASN A 32 -1.16 -2.61 11.98
CA ASN A 32 -1.56 -1.47 12.83
C ASN A 32 -2.67 -1.80 13.82
N PHE A 33 -3.60 -2.69 13.47
CA PHE A 33 -4.74 -3.03 14.33
C PHE A 33 -4.55 -4.32 15.11
N VAL A 34 -3.65 -5.21 14.68
CA VAL A 34 -3.46 -6.51 15.32
C VAL A 34 -2.04 -6.65 15.88
N GLN A 35 -1.02 -6.67 15.03
CA GLN A 35 0.33 -7.03 15.47
C GLN A 35 0.91 -6.01 16.45
N ILE A 36 0.93 -4.72 16.11
CA ILE A 36 1.53 -3.67 16.96
C ILE A 36 0.84 -3.60 18.34
N PRO A 37 -0.50 -3.54 18.44
CA PRO A 37 -1.17 -3.53 19.74
C PRO A 37 -1.05 -4.82 20.56
N SER A 38 -0.78 -5.95 19.91
CA SER A 38 -0.63 -7.24 20.59
C SER A 38 0.80 -7.46 21.11
N MET A 39 1.82 -6.85 20.52
CA MET A 39 3.21 -7.05 20.93
C MET A 39 3.51 -6.83 22.42
N PRO A 40 2.94 -5.81 23.11
CA PRO A 40 3.14 -5.64 24.55
C PRO A 40 2.53 -6.74 25.40
N LYS A 41 1.56 -7.49 24.86
CA LYS A 41 0.84 -8.57 25.58
C LYS A 41 1.54 -9.92 25.45
N ILE A 42 2.53 -10.03 24.56
CA ILE A 42 3.24 -11.27 24.28
C ILE A 42 4.45 -11.36 25.21
N PRO A 43 4.65 -12.52 25.89
CA PRO A 43 5.85 -12.77 26.69
C PRO A 43 7.13 -12.56 25.88
N ASP A 44 8.17 -12.00 26.49
CA ASP A 44 9.42 -11.64 25.77
C ASP A 44 10.08 -12.83 25.07
N GLU A 45 9.95 -14.02 25.65
CA GLU A 45 10.48 -15.27 25.09
C GLU A 45 9.81 -15.68 23.78
N GLN A 46 8.55 -15.24 23.54
CA GLN A 46 7.78 -15.57 22.33
C GLN A 46 7.87 -14.49 21.26
N LYS A 47 8.26 -13.25 21.60
CA LYS A 47 8.41 -12.15 20.65
C LYS A 47 9.33 -12.46 19.47
N PRO A 48 10.44 -13.21 19.61
CA PRO A 48 11.29 -13.57 18.50
C PRO A 48 10.58 -14.36 17.39
N ALA A 49 9.59 -15.19 17.71
CA ALA A 49 8.82 -15.92 16.71
C ALA A 49 8.08 -14.97 15.77
N ILE A 50 7.56 -13.86 16.30
CA ILE A 50 6.89 -12.85 15.50
C ILE A 50 7.89 -11.96 14.79
N SER A 51 8.85 -11.38 15.51
CA SER A 51 9.76 -10.37 14.94
C SER A 51 10.80 -10.93 13.97
N LYS A 52 11.23 -12.19 14.14
CA LYS A 52 12.25 -12.81 13.31
C LYS A 52 11.70 -13.72 12.20
N VAL A 53 10.45 -14.19 12.32
CA VAL A 53 9.86 -15.15 11.38
C VAL A 53 8.66 -14.51 10.68
N ILE A 54 7.59 -14.20 11.41
CA ILE A 54 6.33 -13.75 10.80
C ILE A 54 6.44 -12.35 10.20
N ALA A 55 7.03 -11.40 10.93
CA ALA A 55 7.09 -10.02 10.47
C ALA A 55 7.94 -9.82 9.20
N PRO A 56 9.14 -10.42 9.05
CA PRO A 56 9.91 -10.32 7.81
C PRO A 56 9.16 -10.85 6.59
N GLU A 57 8.46 -11.98 6.73
CA GLU A 57 7.67 -12.60 5.67
C GLU A 57 6.46 -11.72 5.30
N ALA A 58 5.70 -11.27 6.30
CA ALA A 58 4.57 -10.38 6.07
C ALA A 58 5.00 -9.04 5.44
N LEU A 59 6.18 -8.51 5.80
CA LEU A 59 6.75 -7.30 5.20
C LEU A 59 7.24 -7.51 3.77
N PHE A 60 7.69 -8.72 3.43
CA PHE A 60 7.99 -9.08 2.04
C PHE A 60 6.74 -8.93 1.18
N TRP A 61 5.66 -9.61 1.53
CA TRP A 61 4.40 -9.54 0.80
C TRP A 61 3.79 -8.13 0.79
N PHE A 62 3.86 -7.42 1.91
CA PHE A 62 3.37 -6.05 2.04
C PHE A 62 3.97 -5.09 1.02
N ARG A 63 5.31 -5.05 0.89
CA ARG A 63 5.97 -4.14 -0.04
C ARG A 63 5.78 -4.51 -1.50
N TRP A 64 5.80 -5.82 -1.81
CA TRP A 64 5.58 -6.27 -3.18
C TRP A 64 4.13 -6.12 -3.61
N ALA A 65 3.18 -6.32 -2.71
CA ALA A 65 1.77 -6.03 -2.95
C ALA A 65 1.54 -4.54 -3.21
N ALA A 66 2.20 -3.64 -2.44
CA ALA A 66 2.15 -2.20 -2.69
C ALA A 66 2.66 -1.84 -4.09
N LEU A 67 3.82 -2.36 -4.49
CA LEU A 67 4.38 -2.12 -5.82
C LEU A 67 3.48 -2.66 -6.92
N SER A 68 3.00 -3.90 -6.78
CA SER A 68 2.10 -4.52 -7.75
C SER A 68 0.80 -3.73 -7.90
N THR A 69 0.22 -3.25 -6.80
CA THR A 69 -0.99 -2.41 -6.81
C THR A 69 -0.75 -1.15 -7.64
N VAL A 70 0.37 -0.46 -7.44
CA VAL A 70 0.70 0.75 -8.20
C VAL A 70 0.90 0.42 -9.68
N ILE A 71 1.68 -0.61 -10.01
CA ILE A 71 1.98 -0.98 -11.41
C ILE A 71 0.68 -1.31 -12.15
N PHE A 72 -0.13 -2.22 -11.60
CA PHE A 72 -1.37 -2.61 -12.27
C PHE A 72 -2.42 -1.50 -12.29
N GLY A 73 -2.45 -0.65 -11.27
CA GLY A 73 -3.31 0.54 -11.25
C GLY A 73 -2.96 1.56 -12.35
N LEU A 74 -1.68 1.84 -12.55
CA LEU A 74 -1.22 2.74 -13.62
C LEU A 74 -1.47 2.14 -15.01
N ILE A 75 -1.21 0.84 -15.19
CA ILE A 75 -1.53 0.14 -16.46
C ILE A 75 -3.03 0.20 -16.72
N GLN A 76 -3.87 -0.06 -15.73
CA GLN A 76 -5.33 0.03 -15.87
C GLN A 76 -5.78 1.44 -16.24
N ALA A 77 -5.26 2.48 -15.58
CA ALA A 77 -5.59 3.86 -15.87
C ALA A 77 -5.19 4.25 -17.30
N TRP A 78 -4.04 3.74 -17.76
CA TRP A 78 -3.60 3.91 -19.14
C TRP A 78 -4.49 3.20 -20.15
N GLN A 79 -4.84 1.93 -19.91
CA GLN A 79 -5.73 1.15 -20.78
C GLN A 79 -7.12 1.79 -20.92
N LEU A 80 -7.63 2.40 -19.82
CA LEU A 80 -8.92 3.07 -19.79
C LEU A 80 -8.88 4.54 -20.26
N GLY A 81 -7.70 5.05 -20.63
CA GLY A 81 -7.51 6.37 -21.23
C GLY A 81 -7.55 7.55 -20.26
N PHE A 82 -7.67 7.31 -18.94
CA PHE A 82 -7.78 8.41 -17.95
C PHE A 82 -6.51 8.67 -17.12
N LEU A 83 -5.40 8.02 -17.43
CA LEU A 83 -4.15 8.16 -16.63
C LEU A 83 -3.72 9.61 -16.48
N ARG A 84 -3.72 10.37 -17.60
CA ARG A 84 -3.32 11.79 -17.59
C ARG A 84 -4.28 12.64 -16.79
N ASP A 85 -5.58 12.45 -17.00
CA ASP A 85 -6.63 13.21 -16.31
C ASP A 85 -6.68 12.91 -14.82
N GLY A 86 -6.50 11.64 -14.42
CA GLY A 86 -6.40 11.23 -13.03
C GLY A 86 -5.17 11.82 -12.34
N LEU A 87 -3.98 11.75 -12.96
CA LEU A 87 -2.77 12.36 -12.42
C LEU A 87 -2.87 13.90 -12.34
N ALA A 88 -3.62 14.53 -13.24
CA ALA A 88 -3.93 15.96 -13.22
C ALA A 88 -5.12 16.31 -12.30
N LEU A 89 -5.58 15.37 -11.43
CA LEU A 89 -6.71 15.56 -10.51
C LEU A 89 -7.98 16.08 -11.20
N GLY A 90 -8.23 15.66 -12.43
CA GLY A 90 -9.39 16.06 -13.22
C GLY A 90 -9.35 17.49 -13.77
N PHE A 91 -8.29 18.27 -13.52
CA PHE A 91 -8.20 19.65 -14.01
C PHE A 91 -8.19 19.75 -15.55
N THR A 92 -7.73 18.70 -16.23
CA THR A 92 -7.66 18.66 -17.70
C THR A 92 -9.01 18.33 -18.35
N SER A 93 -9.88 17.62 -17.65
CA SER A 93 -11.17 17.14 -18.17
C SER A 93 -12.40 17.76 -17.49
N SER A 94 -12.19 18.55 -16.43
CA SER A 94 -13.27 19.12 -15.58
C SER A 94 -14.27 18.05 -15.09
N SER A 95 -13.80 16.81 -14.89
CA SER A 95 -14.62 15.65 -14.53
C SER A 95 -14.49 15.33 -13.04
N ALA A 96 -15.62 15.30 -12.33
CA ALA A 96 -15.68 14.88 -10.94
C ALA A 96 -15.16 13.43 -10.76
N TYR A 97 -15.43 12.55 -11.73
CA TYR A 97 -14.89 11.19 -11.75
C TYR A 97 -13.34 11.20 -11.76
N HIS A 98 -12.73 11.97 -12.68
CA HIS A 98 -11.27 12.04 -12.76
C HIS A 98 -10.66 12.73 -11.55
N MET A 99 -11.35 13.66 -10.91
CA MET A 99 -10.92 14.26 -9.65
C MET A 99 -10.88 13.22 -8.53
N MET A 100 -11.96 12.46 -8.34
CA MET A 100 -12.04 11.46 -7.27
C MET A 100 -11.03 10.33 -7.46
N ILE A 101 -10.97 9.76 -8.67
CA ILE A 101 -9.99 8.70 -8.95
C ILE A 101 -8.55 9.21 -8.81
N GLY A 102 -8.29 10.45 -9.23
CA GLY A 102 -6.98 11.10 -9.11
C GLY A 102 -6.56 11.30 -7.66
N LEU A 103 -7.46 11.71 -6.77
CA LEU A 103 -7.20 11.77 -5.33
C LEU A 103 -6.83 10.39 -4.77
N GLY A 104 -7.56 9.34 -5.15
CA GLY A 104 -7.23 7.97 -4.79
C GLY A 104 -5.86 7.54 -5.31
N MET A 105 -5.54 7.84 -6.57
CA MET A 105 -4.25 7.53 -7.19
C MET A 105 -3.08 8.21 -6.44
N TRP A 106 -3.19 9.51 -6.14
CA TRP A 106 -2.13 10.23 -5.42
C TRP A 106 -1.93 9.72 -4.01
N MET A 107 -3.02 9.46 -3.26
CA MET A 107 -2.90 8.85 -1.93
C MET A 107 -2.22 7.48 -2.01
N GLY A 108 -2.59 6.64 -2.97
CA GLY A 108 -1.96 5.34 -3.19
C GLY A 108 -0.47 5.45 -3.53
N LEU A 109 -0.09 6.39 -4.42
CA LEU A 109 1.31 6.64 -4.78
C LEU A 109 2.14 7.12 -3.58
N ILE A 110 1.61 8.05 -2.78
CA ILE A 110 2.26 8.53 -1.55
C ILE A 110 2.45 7.39 -0.56
N MET A 111 1.41 6.58 -0.35
CA MET A 111 1.48 5.42 0.53
C MET A 111 2.51 4.40 0.07
N ALA A 112 2.58 4.10 -1.24
CA ALA A 112 3.59 3.19 -1.79
C ALA A 112 5.00 3.75 -1.68
N ALA A 113 5.20 5.04 -1.95
CA ALA A 113 6.47 5.73 -1.73
C ALA A 113 6.91 5.64 -0.26
N ASN A 114 6.00 5.86 0.69
CA ASN A 114 6.28 5.67 2.11
C ASN A 114 6.73 4.24 2.41
N VAL A 115 6.10 3.22 1.81
CA VAL A 115 6.50 1.81 2.03
C VAL A 115 7.93 1.57 1.58
N TRP A 116 8.31 2.01 0.39
CA TRP A 116 9.60 1.69 -0.20
C TRP A 116 10.74 2.57 0.30
N PHE A 117 10.50 3.87 0.50
CA PHE A 117 11.55 4.82 0.79
C PHE A 117 11.66 5.19 2.28
N VAL A 118 10.63 4.95 3.07
CA VAL A 118 10.65 5.28 4.50
C VAL A 118 10.45 4.04 5.36
N ILE A 119 9.34 3.33 5.20
CA ILE A 119 8.99 2.20 6.08
C ILE A 119 10.01 1.08 5.96
N TRP A 120 10.27 0.59 4.75
CA TRP A 120 11.15 -0.55 4.53
C TRP A 120 12.61 -0.32 4.99
N PRO A 121 13.28 0.80 4.64
CA PRO A 121 14.63 1.05 5.16
C PRO A 121 14.71 1.07 6.68
N ASN A 122 13.72 1.66 7.34
CA ASN A 122 13.65 1.72 8.78
C ASN A 122 13.30 0.37 9.42
N GLN A 123 12.44 -0.42 8.79
CA GLN A 123 12.15 -1.78 9.25
C GLN A 123 13.35 -2.71 9.19
N LYS A 124 14.20 -2.61 8.17
CA LYS A 124 15.46 -3.38 8.11
C LYS A 124 16.34 -3.13 9.34
N LYS A 125 16.46 -1.87 9.76
CA LYS A 125 17.20 -1.49 10.96
C LYS A 125 16.51 -2.00 12.23
N ALA A 126 15.21 -1.75 12.34
CA ALA A 126 14.41 -2.14 13.51
C ALA A 126 14.41 -3.66 13.76
N LEU A 127 14.38 -4.46 12.69
CA LEU A 127 14.41 -5.92 12.78
C LEU A 127 15.81 -6.53 12.89
N GLY A 128 16.86 -5.68 12.85
CA GLY A 128 18.24 -6.15 12.94
C GLY A 128 18.76 -6.83 11.67
N MET A 129 18.15 -6.56 10.51
CA MET A 129 18.68 -6.99 9.20
C MET A 129 19.88 -6.14 8.76
N VAL A 130 20.04 -4.97 9.38
CA VAL A 130 21.18 -4.06 9.23
C VAL A 130 21.65 -3.73 10.64
N GLU A 131 22.94 -3.87 10.87
CA GLU A 131 23.56 -3.51 12.16
C GLU A 131 23.59 -1.99 12.31
N VAL A 132 23.04 -1.52 13.41
CA VAL A 132 22.99 -0.11 13.81
C VAL A 132 23.06 -0.01 15.33
N SER A 133 23.32 1.19 15.85
CA SER A 133 23.29 1.44 17.30
C SER A 133 21.92 1.13 17.91
N PRO A 134 21.81 0.83 19.21
CA PRO A 134 20.51 0.63 19.88
C PRO A 134 19.60 1.86 19.75
N GLU A 135 20.17 3.07 19.80
CA GLU A 135 19.45 4.33 19.64
C GLU A 135 18.88 4.45 18.22
N ASP A 136 19.68 4.17 17.19
CA ASP A 136 19.23 4.20 15.79
C ASP A 136 18.18 3.14 15.51
N LYS A 137 18.30 1.97 16.14
CA LYS A 137 17.29 0.90 16.05
C LYS A 137 15.94 1.34 16.60
N ALA A 138 15.94 2.00 17.76
CA ALA A 138 14.73 2.52 18.39
C ALA A 138 14.10 3.67 17.55
N ALA A 139 14.94 4.58 17.05
CA ALA A 139 14.52 5.67 16.17
C ALA A 139 13.90 5.15 14.86
N ALA A 140 14.55 4.16 14.25
CA ALA A 140 14.04 3.51 13.03
C ALA A 140 12.71 2.80 13.25
N ALA A 141 12.56 2.07 14.36
CA ALA A 141 11.29 1.43 14.72
C ALA A 141 10.16 2.45 14.87
N ARG A 142 10.44 3.59 15.55
CA ARG A 142 9.48 4.68 15.69
C ARG A 142 9.09 5.30 14.35
N MET A 143 10.07 5.56 13.48
CA MET A 143 9.83 6.13 12.15
C MET A 143 8.97 5.20 11.29
N ALA A 144 9.31 3.91 11.22
CA ALA A 144 8.53 2.92 10.49
C ALA A 144 7.08 2.85 11.01
N MET A 145 6.89 2.88 12.33
CA MET A 145 5.57 2.87 12.95
C MET A 145 4.75 4.12 12.59
N LEU A 146 5.34 5.32 12.67
CA LEU A 146 4.65 6.57 12.37
C LEU A 146 4.17 6.61 10.92
N PHE A 147 5.04 6.29 9.97
CA PHE A 147 4.68 6.27 8.55
C PHE A 147 3.70 5.14 8.22
N SER A 148 3.78 4.00 8.89
CA SER A 148 2.77 2.94 8.76
C SER A 148 1.39 3.41 9.25
N ARG A 149 1.31 4.13 10.37
CA ARG A 149 0.06 4.74 10.86
C ARG A 149 -0.48 5.80 9.92
N THR A 150 0.39 6.66 9.37
CA THR A 150 0.01 7.63 8.34
C THR A 150 -0.60 6.94 7.13
N ASN A 151 0.02 5.87 6.65
CA ASN A 151 -0.53 5.07 5.55
C ASN A 151 -1.89 4.45 5.93
N THR A 152 -2.06 3.99 7.17
CA THR A 152 -3.36 3.46 7.63
C THR A 152 -4.44 4.54 7.61
N MET A 153 -4.12 5.75 8.04
CA MET A 153 -5.06 6.88 7.97
C MET A 153 -5.41 7.25 6.52
N LEU A 154 -4.43 7.25 5.61
CA LEU A 154 -4.65 7.54 4.20
C LEU A 154 -5.40 6.41 3.47
N SER A 155 -5.29 5.17 3.94
CA SER A 155 -5.89 4.00 3.26
C SER A 155 -7.42 4.07 3.22
N ILE A 156 -8.05 4.68 4.22
CA ILE A 156 -9.52 4.80 4.30
C ILE A 156 -10.04 5.78 3.24
N PRO A 157 -9.64 7.06 3.20
CA PRO A 157 -10.10 7.98 2.16
C PRO A 157 -9.61 7.57 0.77
N MET A 158 -8.44 6.95 0.64
CA MET A 158 -7.95 6.40 -0.63
C MET A 158 -8.90 5.33 -1.16
N SER A 159 -9.27 4.36 -0.34
CA SER A 159 -10.19 3.28 -0.75
C SER A 159 -11.58 3.83 -1.08
N TYR A 160 -12.07 4.82 -0.30
CA TYR A 160 -13.32 5.51 -0.61
C TYR A 160 -13.26 6.18 -1.98
N ALA A 161 -12.20 6.93 -2.28
CA ALA A 161 -12.04 7.62 -3.56
C ALA A 161 -11.98 6.65 -4.74
N MET A 162 -11.29 5.50 -4.58
CA MET A 162 -11.20 4.47 -5.61
C MET A 162 -12.56 3.81 -5.90
N VAL A 163 -13.38 3.58 -4.89
CA VAL A 163 -14.69 2.92 -5.05
C VAL A 163 -15.76 3.93 -5.49
N SER A 164 -15.80 5.11 -4.87
CA SER A 164 -16.83 6.12 -5.14
C SER A 164 -16.74 6.75 -6.52
N ALA A 165 -15.55 6.78 -7.12
CA ALA A 165 -15.38 7.30 -8.48
C ALA A 165 -16.24 6.58 -9.53
N HIS A 166 -16.64 5.33 -9.27
CA HIS A 166 -17.50 4.55 -10.17
C HIS A 166 -19.00 4.71 -9.88
N TYR A 167 -19.37 5.49 -8.88
CA TYR A 167 -20.77 5.75 -8.55
C TYR A 167 -21.24 7.02 -9.27
N PRO A 168 -22.11 6.92 -10.27
CA PRO A 168 -22.72 8.11 -10.87
C PRO A 168 -23.59 8.79 -9.81
N GLY A 169 -23.22 10.02 -9.45
CA GLY A 169 -24.07 10.88 -8.66
C GLY A 169 -25.26 11.38 -9.48
#